data_5fe545cd0e2f7fdef46d0361b3302eff
#
_entry.id   5fe545cd0e2f7fdef46d0361b3302eff
#
_cell.length_a   1.000
_cell.length_b   1.000
_cell.length_c   1.000
_cell.angle_alpha   90.00
_cell.angle_beta   90.00
_cell.angle_gamma   90.00
#
_symmetry.space_group_name_H-M   'P 1'
#
loop_
_entity.id
_entity.type
_entity.pdbx_description
1 polymer ?
#
loop_
_entity_poly.entity_id
_entity_poly.type
_entity_poly.pdbx_seq_one_letter_code
_entity_poly.pdbx_strand_id
1 'polypeptide(L)'
;DFVRLTSAREIVNAHHSNKINRTATLYGGLQYSLAPQKMEEESKVYEKSDLAGLVRSEYGESGFKDLRNTKDEVKKIEKTLVDNGFSVKAYLGSKGNAESFVALNGKSPSIVHIATHGFYYTPDEAIDKDFLRGYTDAMSLSGLVFAGGNAAWLGKKNVDGVLSGVLTAKDIANLDFKGTDLLVLSACKTGQGKVTAEGVFGLQRAFKKAGVGTI
;
A
#
# COMPACT_ATOMS: atom_id res chain seq x y z
N ASP A 1 -12.10 15.93 -20.70
CA ASP A 1 -11.48 15.04 -19.70
C ASP A 1 -11.84 13.60 -20.05
N PHE A 2 -10.82 12.74 -20.18
CA PHE A 2 -11.03 11.32 -20.43
C PHE A 2 -10.86 10.55 -19.12
N VAL A 3 -11.89 9.81 -18.73
CA VAL A 3 -11.84 8.91 -17.57
C VAL A 3 -11.68 7.48 -18.08
N ARG A 4 -10.61 6.82 -17.68
CA ARG A 4 -10.41 5.40 -18.01
C ARG A 4 -11.19 4.55 -17.01
N LEU A 5 -12.17 3.82 -17.50
CA LEU A 5 -12.98 2.89 -16.70
C LEU A 5 -12.43 1.47 -16.84
N THR A 6 -12.48 0.69 -15.76
CA THR A 6 -12.08 -0.73 -15.79
C THR A 6 -13.23 -1.64 -16.26
N SER A 7 -14.48 -1.16 -16.18
CA SER A 7 -15.65 -1.83 -16.74
C SER A 7 -16.80 -0.84 -17.02
N ALA A 8 -17.70 -1.22 -17.94
CA ALA A 8 -18.91 -0.44 -18.25
C ALA A 8 -19.85 -0.27 -17.02
N ARG A 9 -19.75 -1.15 -16.01
CA ARG A 9 -20.52 -1.04 -14.76
C ARG A 9 -20.15 0.23 -13.98
N GLU A 10 -18.95 0.76 -14.14
CA GLU A 10 -18.51 1.99 -13.47
C GLU A 10 -19.27 3.22 -13.96
N ILE A 11 -19.81 3.21 -15.19
CA ILE A 11 -20.65 4.27 -15.73
C ILE A 11 -21.96 4.36 -14.93
N VAL A 12 -22.50 3.21 -14.54
CA VAL A 12 -23.77 3.13 -13.79
C VAL A 12 -23.57 3.42 -12.30
N ASN A 13 -22.39 3.06 -11.78
CA ASN A 13 -22.01 3.22 -10.38
C ASN A 13 -21.19 4.48 -10.12
N ALA A 14 -21.24 5.48 -11.00
CA ALA A 14 -20.60 6.77 -10.78
C ALA A 14 -21.14 7.38 -9.48
N HIS A 15 -20.43 7.15 -8.39
CA HIS A 15 -20.74 7.75 -7.10
C HIS A 15 -20.42 9.25 -7.18
N HIS A 16 -21.43 10.05 -7.44
CA HIS A 16 -21.35 11.47 -7.13
C HIS A 16 -21.39 11.62 -5.61
N SER A 17 -20.23 11.60 -4.97
CA SER A 17 -20.13 12.09 -3.60
C SER A 17 -20.44 13.59 -3.61
N ASN A 18 -21.64 13.95 -3.23
CA ASN A 18 -22.07 15.37 -3.10
C ASN A 18 -21.43 16.08 -1.90
N LYS A 19 -20.58 15.43 -1.13
CA LYS A 19 -19.76 16.03 -0.05
C LYS A 19 -18.31 15.64 -0.27
N ILE A 20 -17.52 16.55 -0.82
CA ILE A 20 -16.06 16.42 -0.83
C ILE A 20 -15.62 16.46 0.63
N ASN A 21 -15.34 15.30 1.19
CA ASN A 21 -14.66 15.19 2.47
C ASN A 21 -13.22 15.63 2.24
N ARG A 22 -12.86 16.86 2.65
CA ARG A 22 -11.54 17.44 2.42
C ARG A 22 -10.48 16.84 3.37
N THR A 23 -10.31 15.53 3.29
CA THR A 23 -9.30 14.80 4.06
C THR A 23 -8.33 14.09 3.13
N ALA A 24 -7.06 14.04 3.52
CA ALA A 24 -6.03 13.34 2.77
C ALA A 24 -5.09 12.58 3.70
N THR A 25 -4.62 11.42 3.24
CA THR A 25 -3.58 10.64 3.90
C THR A 25 -2.44 10.40 2.93
N LEU A 26 -1.22 10.70 3.35
CA LEU A 26 -0.03 10.65 2.52
C LEU A 26 1.03 9.73 3.14
N TYR A 27 1.65 8.90 2.32
CA TYR A 27 2.75 7.99 2.71
C TYR A 27 3.99 8.28 1.86
N GLY A 28 5.16 8.44 2.51
CA GLY A 28 6.44 8.56 1.81
C GLY A 28 7.63 8.70 2.75
N GLY A 29 8.83 8.64 2.21
CA GLY A 29 10.07 8.64 2.99
C GLY A 29 10.10 7.52 4.03
N LEU A 30 9.56 6.35 3.69
CA LEU A 30 9.40 5.22 4.59
C LEU A 30 10.74 4.57 4.90
N GLN A 31 10.90 4.09 6.14
CA GLN A 31 12.06 3.33 6.60
C GLN A 31 11.74 1.84 6.50
N TYR A 32 12.26 1.16 5.48
CA TYR A 32 11.96 -0.25 5.24
C TYR A 32 12.69 -1.21 6.18
N SER A 33 13.81 -0.78 6.75
CA SER A 33 14.53 -1.53 7.78
C SER A 33 14.30 -0.91 9.15
N LEU A 34 13.57 -1.61 10.01
CA LEU A 34 13.30 -1.23 11.38
C LEU A 34 13.71 -2.34 12.34
N ALA A 35 14.17 -1.95 13.54
CA ALA A 35 14.36 -2.89 14.63
C ALA A 35 12.99 -3.44 15.11
N PRO A 36 12.91 -4.70 15.56
CA PRO A 36 11.67 -5.32 16.04
C PRO A 36 10.96 -4.49 17.11
N GLN A 37 11.72 -3.94 18.06
CA GLN A 37 11.20 -3.09 19.14
C GLN A 37 10.51 -1.84 18.59
N LYS A 38 11.07 -1.23 17.51
CA LYS A 38 10.48 -0.04 16.90
C LYS A 38 9.21 -0.39 16.12
N MET A 39 9.17 -1.52 15.46
CA MET A 39 7.94 -2.01 14.80
C MET A 39 6.83 -2.23 15.83
N GLU A 40 7.14 -2.88 16.95
CA GLU A 40 6.19 -3.10 18.04
C GLU A 40 5.69 -1.77 18.65
N GLU A 41 6.59 -0.81 18.91
CA GLU A 41 6.22 0.51 19.42
C GLU A 41 5.22 1.23 18.50
N GLU A 42 5.53 1.30 17.21
CA GLU A 42 4.68 2.00 16.21
C GLU A 42 3.35 1.28 15.96
N SER A 43 3.28 -0.04 16.20
CA SER A 43 2.04 -0.80 16.04
C SER A 43 1.05 -0.63 17.18
N LYS A 44 1.53 -0.33 18.41
CA LYS A 44 0.70 -0.27 19.64
C LYS A 44 -0.44 0.75 19.60
N VAL A 45 -0.36 1.74 18.74
CA VAL A 45 -1.40 2.78 18.60
C VAL A 45 -2.55 2.36 17.70
N TYR A 46 -2.47 1.19 17.09
CA TYR A 46 -3.48 0.64 16.18
C TYR A 46 -4.15 -0.61 16.78
N GLU A 47 -5.39 -0.84 16.38
CA GLU A 47 -6.08 -2.10 16.68
C GLU A 47 -5.40 -3.27 15.97
N LYS A 48 -5.36 -4.42 16.63
CA LYS A 48 -4.81 -5.63 16.02
C LYS A 48 -5.65 -6.05 14.81
N SER A 49 -4.95 -6.36 13.72
CA SER A 49 -5.58 -6.83 12.49
C SER A 49 -5.39 -8.35 12.34
N ASP A 50 -6.40 -9.04 11.79
CA ASP A 50 -6.29 -10.45 11.43
C ASP A 50 -5.17 -10.74 10.43
N LEU A 51 -4.74 -9.71 9.68
CA LEU A 51 -3.59 -9.81 8.79
C LEU A 51 -2.25 -9.99 9.54
N ALA A 52 -2.18 -9.65 10.84
CA ALA A 52 -0.96 -9.79 11.64
C ALA A 52 -0.53 -11.25 11.86
N GLY A 53 -1.47 -12.21 11.77
CA GLY A 53 -1.19 -13.64 11.87
C GLY A 53 -0.62 -14.27 10.59
N LEU A 54 -0.58 -13.54 9.48
CA LEU A 54 -0.08 -14.07 8.22
C LEU A 54 1.46 -14.06 8.23
N VAL A 55 2.06 -15.24 8.32
CA VAL A 55 3.51 -15.40 8.18
C VAL A 55 3.87 -15.12 6.72
N ARG A 56 4.66 -14.09 6.50
CA ARG A 56 5.18 -13.71 5.19
C ARG A 56 6.69 -13.60 5.29
N SER A 57 7.41 -14.43 4.57
CA SER A 57 8.86 -14.48 4.62
C SER A 57 9.46 -14.81 3.27
N GLU A 58 10.70 -14.36 3.05
CA GLU A 58 11.53 -14.68 1.89
C GLU A 58 10.99 -14.24 0.53
N TYR A 59 10.54 -12.98 0.44
CA TYR A 59 10.13 -12.41 -0.84
C TYR A 59 11.31 -12.11 -1.78
N GLY A 60 12.51 -11.84 -1.26
CA GLY A 60 13.62 -11.43 -2.08
C GLY A 60 14.98 -11.57 -1.40
N GLU A 61 16.03 -11.56 -2.22
CA GLU A 61 17.44 -11.73 -1.79
C GLU A 61 18.04 -10.44 -1.23
N SER A 62 17.54 -9.28 -1.64
CA SER A 62 17.98 -7.97 -1.16
C SER A 62 16.81 -7.14 -0.64
N GLY A 63 17.06 -6.38 0.43
CA GLY A 63 16.07 -5.48 1.01
C GLY A 63 15.86 -4.23 0.17
N PHE A 64 14.74 -3.55 0.42
CA PHE A 64 14.43 -2.26 -0.17
C PHE A 64 15.27 -1.15 0.46
N LYS A 65 15.77 -0.25 -0.38
CA LYS A 65 16.47 0.97 0.05
C LYS A 65 15.47 2.11 0.27
N ASP A 66 15.77 3.01 1.19
CA ASP A 66 14.94 4.17 1.43
C ASP A 66 14.86 5.06 0.17
N LEU A 67 13.63 5.50 -0.15
CA LEU A 67 13.34 6.35 -1.29
C LEU A 67 13.49 7.83 -0.89
N ARG A 68 14.69 8.40 -1.09
CA ARG A 68 15.06 9.73 -0.58
C ARG A 68 14.10 10.86 -1.00
N ASN A 69 13.61 10.83 -2.24
CA ASN A 69 12.80 11.92 -2.81
C ASN A 69 11.33 11.87 -2.36
N THR A 70 10.83 10.72 -1.90
CA THR A 70 9.41 10.55 -1.57
C THR A 70 8.99 11.29 -0.30
N LYS A 71 9.94 11.58 0.60
CA LYS A 71 9.68 12.44 1.76
C LYS A 71 9.39 13.88 1.34
N ASP A 72 10.18 14.41 0.41
CA ASP A 72 10.01 15.78 -0.07
C ASP A 72 8.79 15.92 -0.98
N GLU A 73 8.50 14.87 -1.76
CA GLU A 73 7.26 14.74 -2.54
C GLU A 73 6.03 14.88 -1.62
N VAL A 74 5.95 14.06 -0.56
CA VAL A 74 4.85 14.09 0.41
C VAL A 74 4.72 15.46 1.07
N LYS A 75 5.83 16.09 1.50
CA LYS A 75 5.79 17.42 2.13
C LYS A 75 5.27 18.51 1.19
N LYS A 76 5.62 18.46 -0.10
CA LYS A 76 5.09 19.40 -1.11
C LYS A 76 3.61 19.21 -1.33
N ILE A 77 3.15 17.94 -1.44
CA ILE A 77 1.73 17.61 -1.59
C ILE A 77 0.95 18.03 -0.34
N GLU A 78 1.46 17.73 0.86
CA GLU A 78 0.87 18.14 2.13
C GLU A 78 0.64 19.65 2.16
N LYS A 79 1.69 20.44 1.88
CA LYS A 79 1.56 21.89 1.82
C LYS A 79 0.48 22.33 0.84
N THR A 80 0.50 21.81 -0.38
CA THR A 80 -0.49 22.16 -1.41
C THR A 80 -1.92 21.86 -0.96
N LEU A 81 -2.15 20.69 -0.36
CA LEU A 81 -3.47 20.28 0.09
C LEU A 81 -3.95 21.12 1.28
N VAL A 82 -3.07 21.40 2.26
CA VAL A 82 -3.38 22.27 3.40
C VAL A 82 -3.72 23.69 2.95
N ASP A 83 -2.94 24.25 2.04
CA ASP A 83 -3.18 25.60 1.46
C ASP A 83 -4.55 25.66 0.73
N ASN A 84 -5.09 24.51 0.29
CA ASN A 84 -6.40 24.37 -0.34
C ASN A 84 -7.51 23.86 0.61
N GLY A 85 -7.29 23.89 1.92
CA GLY A 85 -8.28 23.62 2.94
C GLY A 85 -8.55 22.14 3.22
N PHE A 86 -7.59 21.25 2.91
CA PHE A 86 -7.66 19.85 3.29
C PHE A 86 -7.08 19.62 4.69
N SER A 87 -7.72 18.74 5.45
CA SER A 87 -7.09 18.13 6.64
C SER A 87 -6.20 16.97 6.17
N VAL A 88 -4.89 17.09 6.41
CA VAL A 88 -3.88 16.15 5.90
C VAL A 88 -3.22 15.39 7.03
N LYS A 89 -3.07 14.07 6.87
CA LYS A 89 -2.27 13.21 7.74
C LYS A 89 -1.13 12.58 6.94
N ALA A 90 0.10 12.97 7.26
CA ALA A 90 1.29 12.43 6.61
C ALA A 90 1.96 11.37 7.49
N TYR A 91 2.19 10.20 6.91
CA TYR A 91 2.90 9.08 7.53
C TYR A 91 4.29 8.95 6.91
N LEU A 92 5.31 9.35 7.67
CA LEU A 92 6.71 9.37 7.25
C LEU A 92 7.55 8.43 8.12
N GLY A 93 8.67 7.95 7.58
CA GLY A 93 9.64 7.13 8.32
C GLY A 93 9.02 5.84 8.85
N SER A 94 9.21 5.57 10.15
CA SER A 94 8.66 4.40 10.83
C SER A 94 7.14 4.42 11.00
N LYS A 95 6.55 5.62 11.02
CA LYS A 95 5.10 5.80 11.21
C LYS A 95 4.27 5.34 10.01
N GLY A 96 4.87 5.26 8.81
CA GLY A 96 4.20 4.74 7.62
C GLY A 96 4.25 3.22 7.55
N ASN A 97 3.84 2.55 8.62
CA ASN A 97 3.75 1.10 8.74
C ASN A 97 2.44 0.55 8.14
N ALA A 98 2.36 -0.75 7.98
CA ALA A 98 1.19 -1.41 7.40
C ALA A 98 -0.06 -1.24 8.27
N GLU A 99 0.08 -1.18 9.59
CA GLU A 99 -1.02 -0.93 10.53
C GLU A 99 -1.69 0.42 10.29
N SER A 100 -0.88 1.46 10.04
CA SER A 100 -1.41 2.81 9.75
C SER A 100 -2.27 2.82 8.49
N PHE A 101 -1.91 1.99 7.50
CA PHE A 101 -2.65 1.84 6.26
C PHE A 101 -3.92 1.01 6.44
N VAL A 102 -3.82 -0.14 7.09
CA VAL A 102 -4.97 -1.02 7.40
C VAL A 102 -5.98 -0.30 8.30
N ALA A 103 -5.53 0.59 9.18
CA ALA A 103 -6.40 1.42 10.02
C ALA A 103 -7.29 2.41 9.22
N LEU A 104 -7.06 2.60 7.92
CA LEU A 104 -7.97 3.37 7.04
C LEU A 104 -9.21 2.56 6.61
N ASN A 105 -9.25 1.25 6.88
CA ASN A 105 -10.35 0.38 6.54
C ASN A 105 -11.70 0.91 7.08
N GLY A 106 -12.67 1.14 6.20
CA GLY A 106 -14.01 1.67 6.53
C GLY A 106 -14.08 3.14 6.92
N LYS A 107 -12.93 3.84 7.00
CA LYS A 107 -12.82 5.28 7.33
C LYS A 107 -11.76 5.99 6.49
N SER A 108 -11.63 5.58 5.24
CA SER A 108 -10.62 6.10 4.32
C SER A 108 -10.88 7.58 3.96
N PRO A 109 -9.81 8.41 3.83
CA PRO A 109 -9.91 9.80 3.43
C PRO A 109 -10.26 9.92 1.95
N SER A 110 -10.68 11.12 1.49
CA SER A 110 -11.02 11.35 0.08
C SER A 110 -9.80 11.27 -0.85
N ILE A 111 -8.62 11.61 -0.35
CA ILE A 111 -7.37 11.48 -1.11
C ILE A 111 -6.40 10.57 -0.34
N VAL A 112 -5.86 9.58 -1.03
CA VAL A 112 -4.73 8.76 -0.54
C VAL A 112 -3.58 8.87 -1.53
N HIS A 113 -2.40 9.26 -1.05
CA HIS A 113 -1.17 9.25 -1.83
C HIS A 113 -0.16 8.31 -1.19
N ILE A 114 0.37 7.37 -1.97
CA ILE A 114 1.30 6.35 -1.49
C ILE A 114 2.57 6.39 -2.35
N ALA A 115 3.65 6.93 -1.79
CA ALA A 115 4.97 6.95 -2.38
C ALA A 115 5.86 5.93 -1.69
N THR A 116 5.88 4.70 -2.21
CA THR A 116 6.59 3.55 -1.63
C THR A 116 7.09 2.58 -2.69
N HIS A 117 7.75 1.49 -2.25
CA HIS A 117 8.06 0.37 -3.12
C HIS A 117 6.84 -0.50 -3.38
N GLY A 118 6.69 -0.92 -4.62
CA GLY A 118 5.81 -2.01 -5.00
C GLY A 118 6.62 -3.21 -5.47
N PHE A 119 6.02 -4.38 -5.47
CA PHE A 119 6.58 -5.60 -6.04
C PHE A 119 5.54 -6.30 -6.94
N TYR A 120 6.06 -7.06 -7.86
CA TYR A 120 5.30 -7.99 -8.69
C TYR A 120 6.17 -9.17 -9.09
N TYR A 121 5.63 -10.36 -8.99
CA TYR A 121 6.21 -11.59 -9.51
C TYR A 121 5.33 -12.15 -10.61
N THR A 122 5.95 -12.67 -11.67
CA THR A 122 5.25 -13.54 -12.61
C THR A 122 4.99 -14.90 -11.95
N PRO A 123 4.01 -15.69 -12.42
CA PRO A 123 3.81 -17.05 -11.91
C PRO A 123 5.08 -17.92 -11.97
N ASP A 124 5.90 -17.77 -13.01
CA ASP A 124 7.16 -18.52 -13.16
C ASP A 124 8.19 -18.12 -12.10
N GLU A 125 8.34 -16.82 -11.83
CA GLU A 125 9.23 -16.33 -10.76
C GLU A 125 8.72 -16.72 -9.37
N ALA A 126 7.42 -16.94 -9.21
CA ALA A 126 6.80 -17.33 -7.95
C ALA A 126 7.04 -18.81 -7.60
N ILE A 127 7.33 -19.68 -8.57
CA ILE A 127 7.59 -21.11 -8.36
C ILE A 127 8.80 -21.30 -7.44
N ASP A 128 9.82 -20.45 -7.56
CA ASP A 128 11.05 -20.50 -6.78
C ASP A 128 10.91 -19.85 -5.39
N LYS A 129 9.76 -19.29 -5.06
CA LYS A 129 9.47 -18.64 -3.78
C LYS A 129 8.50 -19.51 -2.98
N ASP A 130 8.94 -20.15 -1.92
CA ASP A 130 8.15 -21.14 -1.17
C ASP A 130 6.77 -20.62 -0.75
N PHE A 131 6.68 -19.36 -0.28
CA PHE A 131 5.42 -18.79 0.18
C PHE A 131 4.51 -18.30 -0.96
N LEU A 132 5.02 -18.08 -2.20
CA LEU A 132 4.25 -17.75 -3.40
C LEU A 132 3.91 -18.98 -4.24
N ARG A 133 4.51 -20.12 -3.93
CA ARG A 133 4.28 -21.36 -4.67
C ARG A 133 2.78 -21.72 -4.70
N GLY A 134 2.25 -21.84 -5.90
CA GLY A 134 0.84 -22.14 -6.13
C GLY A 134 -0.05 -20.91 -6.32
N TYR A 135 0.44 -19.69 -6.12
CA TYR A 135 -0.29 -18.50 -6.52
C TYR A 135 -0.05 -18.19 -7.99
N THR A 136 -1.13 -17.99 -8.73
CA THR A 136 -1.10 -17.67 -10.17
C THR A 136 -1.80 -16.35 -10.48
N ASP A 137 -2.55 -15.79 -9.52
CA ASP A 137 -3.28 -14.54 -9.73
C ASP A 137 -2.42 -13.30 -9.41
N ALA A 138 -2.54 -12.29 -10.26
CA ALA A 138 -1.75 -11.07 -10.16
C ALA A 138 -1.93 -10.30 -8.82
N MET A 139 -3.05 -10.46 -8.12
CA MET A 139 -3.26 -9.81 -6.83
C MET A 139 -2.49 -10.48 -5.69
N SER A 140 -2.30 -11.80 -5.75
CA SER A 140 -1.47 -12.54 -4.78
C SER A 140 0.03 -12.31 -5.03
N LEU A 141 0.41 -12.05 -6.29
CA LEU A 141 1.79 -11.91 -6.76
C LEU A 141 2.27 -10.45 -6.78
N SER A 142 1.46 -9.50 -6.39
CA SER A 142 1.80 -8.07 -6.33
C SER A 142 1.44 -7.45 -4.99
N GLY A 143 2.08 -6.32 -4.65
CA GLY A 143 1.79 -5.65 -3.41
C GLY A 143 2.63 -4.39 -3.19
N LEU A 144 2.46 -3.83 -1.99
CA LEU A 144 3.16 -2.64 -1.52
C LEU A 144 3.99 -2.97 -0.28
N VAL A 145 5.08 -2.24 -0.12
CA VAL A 145 5.99 -2.38 1.02
C VAL A 145 5.91 -1.13 1.90
N PHE A 146 5.58 -1.32 3.17
CA PHE A 146 5.50 -0.29 4.19
C PHE A 146 6.72 -0.32 5.11
N ALA A 147 6.77 0.61 6.07
CA ALA A 147 7.88 0.66 7.02
C ALA A 147 8.06 -0.66 7.77
N GLY A 148 9.31 -1.09 7.94
CA GLY A 148 9.66 -2.38 8.55
C GLY A 148 9.60 -3.59 7.63
N GLY A 149 9.11 -3.43 6.39
CA GLY A 149 8.85 -4.55 5.46
C GLY A 149 10.07 -5.39 5.09
N ASN A 150 11.28 -4.87 5.24
CA ASN A 150 12.50 -5.62 4.94
C ASN A 150 12.70 -6.85 5.85
N ALA A 151 12.15 -6.85 7.05
CA ALA A 151 12.27 -8.01 7.93
C ALA A 151 11.58 -9.23 7.29
N ALA A 152 10.32 -9.09 6.92
CA ALA A 152 9.57 -10.14 6.25
C ALA A 152 10.12 -10.43 4.85
N TRP A 153 10.49 -9.38 4.11
CA TRP A 153 11.04 -9.52 2.76
C TRP A 153 12.28 -10.42 2.71
N LEU A 154 13.14 -10.33 3.72
CA LEU A 154 14.39 -11.09 3.83
C LEU A 154 14.27 -12.36 4.67
N GLY A 155 13.08 -12.86 4.95
CA GLY A 155 12.85 -14.09 5.70
C GLY A 155 13.19 -14.01 7.19
N LYS A 156 13.31 -12.81 7.76
CA LYS A 156 13.54 -12.66 9.20
C LYS A 156 12.25 -12.92 9.99
N LYS A 157 12.39 -13.37 11.24
CA LYS A 157 11.25 -13.61 12.12
C LYS A 157 10.42 -12.34 12.29
N ASN A 158 9.14 -12.43 12.03
CA ASN A 158 8.18 -11.36 12.28
C ASN A 158 7.97 -11.16 13.78
N VAL A 159 7.57 -9.94 14.16
CA VAL A 159 7.16 -9.61 15.53
C VAL A 159 5.73 -10.09 15.73
N ASP A 160 5.47 -10.82 16.80
CA ASP A 160 4.15 -11.38 17.07
C ASP A 160 3.10 -10.27 17.24
N GLY A 161 1.99 -10.39 16.52
CA GLY A 161 0.90 -9.42 16.55
C GLY A 161 1.16 -8.10 15.83
N VAL A 162 2.28 -7.99 15.10
CA VAL A 162 2.65 -6.84 14.26
C VAL A 162 2.58 -7.23 12.80
N LEU A 163 2.05 -6.34 11.95
CA LEU A 163 2.02 -6.57 10.50
C LEU A 163 3.44 -6.60 9.93
N SER A 164 3.64 -7.46 8.95
CA SER A 164 4.96 -7.70 8.34
C SER A 164 5.55 -6.49 7.60
N GLY A 165 4.75 -5.44 7.36
CA GLY A 165 5.11 -4.32 6.51
C GLY A 165 5.00 -4.62 5.01
N VAL A 166 4.59 -5.83 4.63
CA VAL A 166 4.34 -6.23 3.23
C VAL A 166 2.86 -6.57 3.09
N LEU A 167 2.14 -5.83 2.23
CA LEU A 167 0.73 -6.08 1.92
C LEU A 167 0.59 -6.47 0.46
N THR A 168 0.00 -7.64 0.20
CA THR A 168 -0.33 -8.04 -1.16
C THR A 168 -1.52 -7.24 -1.68
N ALA A 169 -1.67 -7.16 -2.99
CA ALA A 169 -2.86 -6.56 -3.59
C ALA A 169 -4.13 -7.32 -3.16
N LYS A 170 -4.04 -8.62 -2.88
CA LYS A 170 -5.17 -9.41 -2.34
C LYS A 170 -5.59 -8.95 -0.95
N ASP A 171 -4.64 -8.58 -0.07
CA ASP A 171 -4.97 -8.03 1.26
C ASP A 171 -5.67 -6.69 1.11
N ILE A 172 -5.12 -5.81 0.24
CA ILE A 172 -5.67 -4.50 -0.05
C ILE A 172 -7.09 -4.60 -0.60
N ALA A 173 -7.36 -5.58 -1.46
CA ALA A 173 -8.68 -5.81 -2.06
C ALA A 173 -9.78 -6.21 -1.05
N ASN A 174 -9.41 -6.60 0.17
CA ASN A 174 -10.32 -6.96 1.25
C ASN A 174 -10.59 -5.79 2.22
N LEU A 175 -9.97 -4.63 2.00
CA LEU A 175 -10.21 -3.42 2.76
C LEU A 175 -11.39 -2.63 2.15
N ASP A 176 -11.99 -1.74 2.95
CA ASP A 176 -13.02 -0.80 2.50
C ASP A 176 -12.44 0.61 2.37
N PHE A 177 -12.27 1.05 1.11
CA PHE A 177 -11.77 2.37 0.70
C PHE A 177 -12.82 3.17 -0.07
N LYS A 178 -14.10 2.90 0.13
CA LYS A 178 -15.21 3.62 -0.55
C LYS A 178 -15.22 5.12 -0.30
N GLY A 179 -14.58 5.58 0.78
CA GLY A 179 -14.42 7.02 1.06
C GLY A 179 -13.31 7.69 0.24
N THR A 180 -12.52 6.94 -0.53
CA THR A 180 -11.41 7.47 -1.31
C THR A 180 -11.82 7.76 -2.75
N ASP A 181 -11.89 9.05 -3.08
CA ASP A 181 -12.21 9.53 -4.43
C ASP A 181 -11.00 9.43 -5.36
N LEU A 182 -9.79 9.73 -4.83
CA LEU A 182 -8.53 9.71 -5.57
C LEU A 182 -7.44 8.96 -4.80
N LEU A 183 -6.89 7.94 -5.42
CA LEU A 183 -5.66 7.29 -4.98
C LEU A 183 -4.54 7.58 -5.98
N VAL A 184 -3.41 8.04 -5.48
CA VAL A 184 -2.18 8.21 -6.26
C VAL A 184 -1.14 7.21 -5.78
N LEU A 185 -0.70 6.33 -6.68
CA LEU A 185 0.41 5.41 -6.44
C LEU A 185 1.67 5.97 -7.11
N SER A 186 2.55 6.58 -6.33
CA SER A 186 3.91 6.94 -6.72
C SER A 186 4.85 5.79 -6.34
N ALA A 187 4.53 4.59 -6.84
CA ALA A 187 5.28 3.37 -6.58
C ALA A 187 6.08 3.03 -7.83
N CYS A 188 7.28 3.62 -7.96
CA CYS A 188 8.21 3.28 -9.01
C CYS A 188 8.95 1.98 -8.69
N LYS A 189 9.20 1.24 -9.75
CA LYS A 189 10.01 0.03 -9.85
C LYS A 189 11.39 0.19 -9.20
N THR A 190 11.58 -0.31 -7.99
CA THR A 190 12.92 -0.42 -7.41
C THR A 190 13.16 -1.71 -6.64
N GLY A 191 12.24 -2.62 -6.64
CA GLY A 191 12.42 -3.97 -6.09
C GLY A 191 12.29 -4.99 -7.21
N GLN A 192 13.22 -5.88 -7.28
CA GLN A 192 13.35 -7.08 -8.07
C GLN A 192 12.06 -7.55 -8.78
N GLY A 193 12.14 -7.64 -10.09
CA GLY A 193 11.06 -8.05 -11.01
C GLY A 193 10.91 -7.07 -12.17
N LYS A 194 10.59 -7.55 -13.36
CA LYS A 194 10.23 -6.71 -14.51
C LYS A 194 8.87 -6.07 -14.21
N VAL A 195 8.73 -4.73 -14.30
CA VAL A 195 7.40 -4.11 -14.32
C VAL A 195 6.69 -4.59 -15.57
N THR A 196 5.77 -5.48 -15.37
CA THR A 196 4.81 -5.83 -16.40
C THR A 196 3.53 -5.02 -16.17
N ALA A 197 2.78 -4.78 -17.23
CA ALA A 197 1.45 -4.18 -17.13
C ALA A 197 0.57 -4.92 -16.10
N GLU A 198 0.77 -6.23 -15.95
CA GLU A 198 0.01 -7.12 -15.06
C GLU A 198 0.18 -6.79 -13.57
N GLY A 199 1.40 -6.43 -13.11
CA GLY A 199 1.62 -6.04 -11.72
C GLY A 199 0.92 -4.73 -11.35
N VAL A 200 0.97 -3.75 -12.26
CA VAL A 200 0.22 -2.49 -12.11
C VAL A 200 -1.29 -2.78 -12.12
N PHE A 201 -1.76 -3.68 -12.99
CA PHE A 201 -3.16 -4.10 -13.03
C PHE A 201 -3.60 -4.84 -11.77
N GLY A 202 -2.72 -5.63 -11.13
CA GLY A 202 -3.01 -6.30 -9.86
C GLY A 202 -3.38 -5.29 -8.77
N LEU A 203 -2.54 -4.28 -8.56
CA LEU A 203 -2.79 -3.21 -7.57
C LEU A 203 -3.99 -2.34 -7.95
N GLN A 204 -4.13 -1.92 -9.21
CA GLN A 204 -5.29 -1.15 -9.66
C GLN A 204 -6.60 -1.91 -9.40
N ARG A 205 -6.65 -3.20 -9.77
CA ARG A 205 -7.82 -4.06 -9.54
C ARG A 205 -8.12 -4.20 -8.04
N ALA A 206 -7.10 -4.34 -7.20
CA ALA A 206 -7.26 -4.45 -5.76
C ALA A 206 -7.90 -3.18 -5.17
N PHE A 207 -7.37 -2.01 -5.47
CA PHE A 207 -7.93 -0.74 -4.99
C PHE A 207 -9.33 -0.45 -5.56
N LYS A 208 -9.59 -0.80 -6.81
CA LYS A 208 -10.94 -0.72 -7.37
C LYS A 208 -11.91 -1.66 -6.64
N LYS A 209 -11.49 -2.89 -6.31
CA LYS A 209 -12.29 -3.82 -5.52
C LYS A 209 -12.53 -3.29 -4.10
N ALA A 210 -11.54 -2.63 -3.50
CA ALA A 210 -11.65 -1.96 -2.21
C ALA A 210 -12.59 -0.73 -2.24
N GLY A 211 -13.02 -0.26 -3.41
CA GLY A 211 -13.99 0.81 -3.55
C GLY A 211 -13.41 2.18 -3.92
N VAL A 212 -12.13 2.28 -4.24
CA VAL A 212 -11.49 3.54 -4.67
C VAL A 212 -12.09 4.07 -5.97
N GLY A 213 -12.44 5.35 -6.01
CA GLY A 213 -13.06 6.02 -7.16
C GLY A 213 -12.11 6.13 -8.35
N THR A 214 -10.98 6.81 -8.21
CA THR A 214 -9.97 7.05 -9.26
C THR A 214 -8.58 6.66 -8.78
N ILE A 215 -7.75 6.06 -9.67
CA ILE A 215 -6.37 5.68 -9.37
C ILE A 215 -5.48 6.25 -10.48
#